data_cf34261717a2b81b411042b66b8acb0c
#
_entry.id   cf34261717a2b81b411042b66b8acb0c
#
_cell.length_a   1.000
_cell.length_b   1.000
_cell.length_c   1.000
_cell.angle_alpha   90.00
_cell.angle_beta   90.00
_cell.angle_gamma   90.00
#
_symmetry.space_group_name_H-M   'P 1'
#
loop_
_entity.id
_entity.type
_entity.pdbx_description
1 polymer ?
#
loop_
_entity_poly.entity_id
_entity_poly.type
_entity_poly.pdbx_seq_one_letter_code
_entity_poly.pdbx_strand_id
1 'polypeptide(L)'
;MGIHTQGETTRTKPHRRVERILDKMQISYESEHGFYPYSVDIYVSEWHIGIEVDGPQHSAAKDRIRDEIIRERYFLPILRLSSVGLSPQQITEKVEDFVVIWAQTAAQRKFQWRTQL
;
A
#
# COMPACT_ATOMS: atom_id res chain seq x y z
N MET A 1 -23.20 10.56 -7.29
CA MET A 1 -22.58 10.56 -7.41
C MET A 1 -21.73 10.71 -7.54
N GLY A 2 -21.65 10.61 -7.72
CA GLY A 2 -20.96 10.65 -8.20
C GLY A 2 -19.97 10.76 -8.07
N ILE A 3 -19.77 10.99 -7.64
CA ILE A 3 -18.65 11.05 -7.56
C ILE A 3 -17.88 10.05 -7.91
N HIS A 4 -18.21 9.60 -8.70
CA HIS A 4 -17.45 8.61 -9.01
C HIS A 4 -16.27 8.69 -8.85
N THR A 5 -16.12 8.21 -8.81
CA THR A 5 -14.91 8.54 -8.24
C THR A 5 -13.79 8.18 -9.13
N GLN A 6 -12.81 9.06 -9.14
CA GLN A 6 -11.68 8.89 -9.99
C GLN A 6 -10.84 7.67 -9.59
N GLY A 7 -10.73 7.41 -8.28
CA GLY A 7 -10.04 6.23 -7.81
C GLY A 7 -10.65 4.95 -8.34
N GLU A 8 -11.96 4.94 -8.45
CA GLU A 8 -12.66 3.77 -8.93
C GLU A 8 -12.37 3.49 -10.39
N THR A 9 -12.19 4.53 -11.21
CA THR A 9 -11.91 4.35 -12.62
C THR A 9 -10.48 3.94 -12.90
N THR A 10 -9.53 4.25 -11.99
CA THR A 10 -8.12 3.93 -12.18
C THR A 10 -7.71 2.62 -11.53
N ARG A 11 -8.52 2.07 -10.63
CA ARG A 11 -8.20 0.81 -9.97
C ARG A 11 -8.37 -0.36 -10.94
N THR A 12 -7.32 -1.17 -11.06
CA THR A 12 -7.34 -2.35 -11.91
C THR A 12 -8.04 -3.51 -11.20
N LYS A 13 -8.33 -4.57 -11.95
CA LYS A 13 -8.88 -5.79 -11.34
C LYS A 13 -7.95 -6.38 -10.27
N PRO A 14 -6.63 -6.48 -10.50
CA PRO A 14 -5.74 -6.96 -9.45
C PRO A 14 -5.76 -6.07 -8.21
N HIS A 15 -5.84 -4.75 -8.38
CA HIS A 15 -5.93 -3.81 -7.26
C HIS A 15 -7.18 -4.13 -6.43
N ARG A 16 -8.34 -4.24 -7.08
CA ARG A 16 -9.59 -4.53 -6.38
C ARG A 16 -9.59 -5.92 -5.74
N ARG A 17 -8.88 -6.87 -6.35
CA ARG A 17 -8.73 -8.20 -5.77
C ARG A 17 -8.03 -8.15 -4.42
N VAL A 18 -6.95 -7.37 -4.34
CA VAL A 18 -6.23 -7.19 -3.08
C VAL A 18 -7.12 -6.50 -2.05
N GLU A 19 -7.88 -5.49 -2.46
CA GLU A 19 -8.81 -4.81 -1.56
C GLU A 19 -9.84 -5.77 -0.98
N ARG A 20 -10.38 -6.68 -1.80
CA ARG A 20 -11.35 -7.67 -1.31
C ARG A 20 -10.72 -8.62 -0.28
N ILE A 21 -9.45 -8.94 -0.47
CA ILE A 21 -8.74 -9.78 0.49
C ILE A 21 -8.56 -9.03 1.81
N LEU A 22 -8.20 -7.74 1.75
CA LEU A 22 -8.10 -6.93 2.95
C LEU A 22 -9.45 -6.82 3.67
N ASP A 23 -10.54 -6.70 2.91
CA ASP A 23 -11.88 -6.69 3.50
C ASP A 23 -12.15 -7.96 4.29
N LYS A 24 -11.79 -9.12 3.73
CA LYS A 24 -11.96 -10.40 4.43
C LYS A 24 -11.08 -10.50 5.66
N MET A 25 -9.92 -9.86 5.66
CA MET A 25 -9.02 -9.81 6.80
C MET A 25 -9.47 -8.77 7.82
N GLN A 26 -10.52 -8.02 7.52
CA GLN A 26 -11.06 -6.94 8.37
C GLN A 26 -10.03 -5.84 8.59
N ILE A 27 -9.25 -5.54 7.56
CA ILE A 27 -8.28 -4.46 7.58
C ILE A 27 -8.87 -3.27 6.85
N SER A 28 -8.95 -2.14 7.52
CA SER A 28 -9.41 -0.88 6.91
C SER A 28 -8.29 -0.27 6.09
N TYR A 29 -8.64 0.34 4.97
CA TYR A 29 -7.65 0.91 4.07
C TYR A 29 -8.26 2.08 3.29
N GLU A 30 -7.40 2.87 2.66
CA GLU A 30 -7.79 3.91 1.73
C GLU A 30 -7.15 3.60 0.38
N SER A 31 -7.93 3.72 -0.68
CA SER A 31 -7.43 3.49 -2.04
C SER A 31 -6.79 4.75 -2.59
N GLU A 32 -5.67 4.59 -3.25
CA GLU A 32 -4.99 5.66 -3.98
C GLU A 32 -4.72 6.89 -3.13
N HIS A 33 -4.08 6.67 -2.01
CA HIS A 33 -3.75 7.72 -1.07
C HIS A 33 -2.48 8.46 -1.52
N GLY A 34 -2.52 9.80 -1.45
CA GLY A 34 -1.41 10.63 -1.86
C GLY A 34 -0.33 10.77 -0.81
N PHE A 35 0.91 10.64 -1.26
CA PHE A 35 2.12 10.97 -0.49
C PHE A 35 3.02 11.74 -1.44
N TYR A 36 2.73 13.01 -1.57
CA TYR A 36 3.30 13.87 -2.59
C TYR A 36 4.83 13.73 -2.70
N PRO A 37 5.40 13.60 -3.89
CA PRO A 37 4.74 13.71 -5.22
C PRO A 37 4.17 12.39 -5.75
N TYR A 38 4.10 11.38 -4.88
CA TYR A 38 3.62 10.06 -5.26
C TYR A 38 2.25 9.79 -4.68
N SER A 39 1.67 8.67 -5.07
CA SER A 39 0.51 8.08 -4.42
C SER A 39 0.76 6.59 -4.29
N VAL A 40 0.11 5.95 -3.32
CA VAL A 40 0.19 4.50 -3.17
C VAL A 40 -1.19 3.92 -3.47
N ASP A 41 -1.20 2.70 -4.04
CA ASP A 41 -2.46 2.06 -4.42
C ASP A 41 -3.37 1.86 -3.21
N ILE A 42 -2.81 1.43 -2.10
CA ILE A 42 -3.57 1.14 -0.89
C ILE A 42 -2.76 1.65 0.31
N TYR A 43 -3.43 2.40 1.18
CA TYR A 43 -2.82 2.90 2.41
C TYR A 43 -3.57 2.32 3.61
N VAL A 44 -2.84 1.70 4.53
CA VAL A 44 -3.40 1.14 5.77
C VAL A 44 -2.96 2.03 6.91
N SER A 45 -3.84 2.94 7.33
CA SER A 45 -3.48 3.97 8.30
C SER A 45 -3.24 3.41 9.70
N GLU A 46 -3.90 2.32 10.05
CA GLU A 46 -3.73 1.73 11.38
C GLU A 46 -2.26 1.43 11.68
N TRP A 47 -1.53 0.91 10.68
CA TRP A 47 -0.12 0.57 10.86
C TRP A 47 0.80 1.45 10.04
N HIS A 48 0.27 2.43 9.33
CA HIS A 48 1.04 3.34 8.48
C HIS A 48 1.95 2.54 7.55
N ILE A 49 1.32 1.79 6.67
CA ILE A 49 1.99 1.02 5.63
C ILE A 49 1.27 1.22 4.32
N GLY A 50 1.99 1.05 3.22
CA GLY A 50 1.41 1.13 1.90
C GLY A 50 1.52 -0.21 1.18
N ILE A 51 0.59 -0.45 0.26
CA ILE A 51 0.60 -1.64 -0.59
C ILE A 51 0.49 -1.17 -2.03
N GLU A 52 1.37 -1.67 -2.88
CA GLU A 52 1.34 -1.43 -4.31
C GLU A 52 1.08 -2.73 -5.03
N VAL A 53 0.22 -2.69 -6.03
CA VAL A 53 -0.11 -3.87 -6.83
C VAL A 53 0.54 -3.67 -8.20
N ASP A 54 1.64 -4.38 -8.42
CA ASP A 54 2.47 -4.16 -9.58
C ASP A 54 1.99 -4.96 -10.79
N GLY A 55 1.82 -4.26 -11.92
CA GLY A 55 1.55 -4.89 -13.18
C GLY A 55 2.82 -5.48 -13.77
N PRO A 56 2.69 -6.21 -14.90
CA PRO A 56 3.86 -6.88 -15.51
C PRO A 56 4.86 -5.90 -16.15
N GLN A 57 4.48 -4.64 -16.30
CA GLN A 57 5.30 -3.65 -17.01
C GLN A 57 6.13 -2.76 -16.08
N HIS A 58 6.10 -3.00 -14.77
CA HIS A 58 6.77 -2.09 -13.87
C HIS A 58 8.29 -2.32 -13.88
N SER A 59 9.05 -1.28 -13.47
CA SER A 59 10.51 -1.35 -13.39
C SER A 59 10.94 -1.48 -11.93
N ALA A 60 11.58 -2.60 -11.59
CA ALA A 60 12.03 -2.85 -10.23
C ALA A 60 13.01 -1.79 -9.73
N ALA A 61 13.88 -1.30 -10.60
CA ALA A 61 14.86 -0.28 -10.22
C ALA A 61 14.19 1.04 -9.87
N LYS A 62 13.25 1.49 -10.70
CA LYS A 62 12.52 2.73 -10.45
C LYS A 62 11.65 2.61 -9.21
N ASP A 63 11.03 1.44 -9.02
CA ASP A 63 10.18 1.19 -7.86
C ASP A 63 10.98 1.26 -6.57
N ARG A 64 12.18 0.69 -6.56
CA ARG A 64 13.03 0.72 -5.38
C ARG A 64 13.39 2.14 -4.98
N ILE A 65 13.77 2.97 -5.97
CA ILE A 65 14.13 4.37 -5.69
C ILE A 65 12.92 5.12 -5.14
N ARG A 66 11.75 4.93 -5.75
CA ARG A 66 10.51 5.56 -5.33
C ARG A 66 10.15 5.15 -3.90
N ASP A 67 10.26 3.86 -3.60
CA ASP A 67 9.91 3.34 -2.27
C ASP A 67 10.85 3.88 -1.21
N GLU A 68 12.14 4.02 -1.53
CA GLU A 68 13.10 4.61 -0.61
C GLU A 68 12.77 6.07 -0.31
N ILE A 69 12.39 6.83 -1.32
CA ILE A 69 12.02 8.23 -1.13
C ILE A 69 10.78 8.33 -0.25
N ILE A 70 9.77 7.51 -0.51
CA ILE A 70 8.55 7.49 0.28
C ILE A 70 8.85 7.10 1.73
N ARG A 71 9.70 6.09 1.90
CA ARG A 71 10.05 5.62 3.23
C ARG A 71 10.80 6.68 4.03
N GLU A 72 11.73 7.37 3.40
CA GLU A 72 12.50 8.40 4.08
C GLU A 72 11.67 9.65 4.37
N ARG A 73 10.83 10.05 3.42
CA ARG A 73 10.06 11.28 3.56
C ARG A 73 8.82 11.10 4.44
N TYR A 74 8.16 9.95 4.33
CA TYR A 74 6.88 9.72 5.01
C TYR A 74 6.94 8.63 6.06
N PHE A 75 8.09 8.00 6.26
CA PHE A 75 8.24 6.88 7.19
C PHE A 75 7.26 5.76 6.86
N LEU A 76 7.04 5.53 5.57
CA LEU A 76 6.02 4.62 5.06
C LEU A 76 6.67 3.44 4.33
N PRO A 77 6.68 2.25 4.95
CA PRO A 77 7.14 1.06 4.23
C PRO A 77 6.09 0.61 3.22
N ILE A 78 6.55 0.08 2.10
CA ILE A 78 5.69 -0.34 0.99
C ILE A 78 5.83 -1.84 0.77
N LEU A 79 4.69 -2.54 0.76
CA LEU A 79 4.63 -3.93 0.33
C LEU A 79 4.23 -3.95 -1.14
N ARG A 80 5.04 -4.59 -1.98
CA ARG A 80 4.70 -4.74 -3.39
C ARG A 80 4.17 -6.15 -3.65
N LEU A 81 3.01 -6.21 -4.30
CA LEU A 81 2.38 -7.48 -4.66
C LEU A 81 2.28 -7.55 -6.18
N SER A 82 2.80 -8.64 -6.76
CA SER A 82 2.65 -8.86 -8.18
C SER A 82 1.19 -9.10 -8.53
N SER A 83 0.72 -8.50 -9.62
CA SER A 83 -0.62 -8.72 -10.11
C SER A 83 -0.79 -10.10 -10.73
N VAL A 84 0.32 -10.84 -10.93
CA VAL A 84 0.33 -12.12 -11.61
C VAL A 84 0.94 -13.17 -10.69
N GLY A 85 0.35 -14.36 -10.68
CA GLY A 85 0.97 -15.53 -10.05
C GLY A 85 0.78 -15.66 -8.55
N LEU A 86 0.06 -14.76 -7.91
CA LEU A 86 -0.22 -14.88 -6.47
C LEU A 86 -1.64 -15.36 -6.24
N SER A 87 -1.78 -16.42 -5.43
CA SER A 87 -3.09 -16.89 -4.99
C SER A 87 -3.61 -15.96 -3.88
N PRO A 88 -4.93 -15.98 -3.62
CA PRO A 88 -5.47 -15.21 -2.49
C PRO A 88 -4.81 -15.54 -1.18
N GLN A 89 -4.47 -16.81 -0.93
CA GLN A 89 -3.80 -17.21 0.29
C GLN A 89 -2.40 -16.63 0.37
N GLN A 90 -1.67 -16.65 -0.74
CA GLN A 90 -0.33 -16.05 -0.77
C GLN A 90 -0.37 -14.56 -0.50
N ILE A 91 -1.36 -13.86 -1.05
CA ILE A 91 -1.53 -12.42 -0.79
C ILE A 91 -1.81 -12.20 0.70
N THR A 92 -2.72 -12.99 1.27
CA THR A 92 -3.05 -12.91 2.70
C THR A 92 -1.79 -13.08 3.56
N GLU A 93 -0.99 -14.11 3.26
CA GLU A 93 0.21 -14.40 4.03
C GLU A 93 1.24 -13.28 3.92
N LYS A 94 1.42 -12.73 2.71
CA LYS A 94 2.36 -11.62 2.53
C LYS A 94 1.93 -10.38 3.30
N VAL A 95 0.64 -10.09 3.30
CA VAL A 95 0.11 -8.96 4.05
C VAL A 95 0.29 -9.19 5.56
N GLU A 96 -0.04 -10.39 6.04
CA GLU A 96 0.13 -10.71 7.46
C GLU A 96 1.57 -10.57 7.91
N ASP A 97 2.50 -11.11 7.14
CA ASP A 97 3.92 -11.03 7.47
C ASP A 97 4.40 -9.59 7.51
N PHE A 98 3.97 -8.80 6.54
CA PHE A 98 4.35 -7.39 6.47
C PHE A 98 3.79 -6.61 7.67
N VAL A 99 2.54 -6.87 8.02
CA VAL A 99 1.90 -6.23 9.18
C VAL A 99 2.63 -6.60 10.48
N VAL A 100 2.97 -7.88 10.65
CA VAL A 100 3.68 -8.33 11.85
C VAL A 100 4.99 -7.56 12.02
N ILE A 101 5.72 -7.40 10.93
CA ILE A 101 7.02 -6.70 10.98
C ILE A 101 6.82 -5.22 11.28
N TRP A 102 5.93 -4.55 10.58
CA TRP A 102 5.85 -3.09 10.62
C TRP A 102 4.90 -2.53 11.67
N ALA A 103 3.97 -3.34 12.19
CA ALA A 103 3.09 -2.89 13.27
C ALA A 103 3.87 -2.49 14.52
N GLN A 104 5.01 -3.13 14.73
CA GLN A 104 5.82 -2.88 15.92
C GLN A 104 6.34 -1.45 16.00
N THR A 105 6.56 -0.80 14.86
CA THR A 105 7.07 0.56 14.81
C THR A 105 6.03 1.57 14.32
N ALA A 106 4.78 1.13 14.17
CA ALA A 106 3.74 1.98 13.56
C ALA A 106 3.55 3.30 14.31
N ALA A 107 3.42 3.25 15.62
CA ALA A 107 3.21 4.46 16.41
C ALA A 107 4.37 5.43 16.29
N GLN A 108 5.60 4.91 16.36
CA GLN A 108 6.80 5.73 16.24
C GLN A 108 6.89 6.37 14.85
N ARG A 109 6.63 5.58 13.81
CA ARG A 109 6.68 6.09 12.43
C ARG A 109 5.62 7.14 12.17
N LYS A 110 4.42 6.95 12.70
CA LYS A 110 3.36 7.96 12.59
C LYS A 110 3.76 9.26 13.30
N PHE A 111 4.35 9.14 14.48
CA PHE A 111 4.79 10.31 15.23
C PHE A 111 5.87 11.06 14.46
N GLN A 112 6.87 10.35 13.94
CA GLN A 112 7.95 10.96 13.16
C GLN A 112 7.40 11.66 11.92
N TRP A 113 6.47 11.01 11.23
CA TRP A 113 5.85 11.58 10.03
C TRP A 113 5.07 12.86 10.36
N ARG A 114 4.28 12.81 11.42
CA ARG A 114 3.40 13.94 11.77
C ARG A 114 4.15 15.13 12.34
N THR A 115 5.32 14.91 12.88
CA THR A 115 6.08 15.96 13.55
C THR A 115 7.24 16.49 12.73
N GLN A 116 7.51 15.94 11.57
CA GLN A 116 8.56 16.49 10.72
C GLN A 116 8.09 17.82 10.12
N LEU A 117 8.99 18.75 10.01
CA LEU A 117 8.68 20.09 9.51
C LEU A 117 9.45 20.41 8.24
#